data_929cd50e1a79fd4d91029384e2cae416
#
_entry.id   929cd50e1a79fd4d91029384e2cae416
#
_cell.length_a   1.000
_cell.length_b   1.000
_cell.length_c   1.000
_cell.angle_alpha   90.00
_cell.angle_beta   90.00
_cell.angle_gamma   90.00
#
_symmetry.space_group_name_H-M   'P 1'
#
loop_
_entity.id
_entity.type
_entity.pdbx_description
1 polymer ?
#
loop_
_entity_poly.entity_id
_entity_poly.type
_entity_poly.pdbx_seq_one_letter_code
_entity_poly.pdbx_strand_id
1 'polypeptide(L)'
;MSKKPRFPIPRYPRGWFQVAYSDEIAAGEVKALKYFGVDLVMFRTEDGEVNVLDAYCPHMGAHLGHGGKVVGDGIVCPFHAWKFNGAGKCIEVPYAEHLPRKANITAWPVHEVNGLVMVWHDIEGKAPAWEIPTIPEWNNEDWTPYWRQHWKIRTHNQDMCENVVDKAHFRYVHGMNIVPQPHTINLEYPHIKMITDTIYETPQGEVKGELEVDVHGFGFSLSRFRGIVETTNMASVTPIDEEHCDVRFSFTVKKIGGADITAGVGRAFTKEIARQLEEDTPIWEHKAFFERPMLCDGDGPVAEFRKWCKHFYPDWYHKQAQDEYDGVKEVSKPLTLAERRRRLAAA
;
A
#
# COMPACT_ATOMS: atom_id res chain seq x y z
N MET A 1 -16.10 12.33 -25.54
CA MET A 1 -16.40 11.15 -24.72
C MET A 1 -15.30 11.03 -23.69
N SER A 2 -15.57 11.24 -22.39
CA SER A 2 -14.57 10.97 -21.35
C SER A 2 -14.26 9.48 -21.35
N LYS A 3 -13.00 9.10 -21.49
CA LYS A 3 -12.59 7.70 -21.34
C LYS A 3 -12.95 7.30 -19.91
N LYS A 4 -13.70 6.20 -19.74
CA LYS A 4 -13.93 5.62 -18.41
C LYS A 4 -12.56 5.35 -17.75
N PRO A 5 -12.39 5.67 -16.46
CA PRO A 5 -11.15 5.37 -15.78
C PRO A 5 -10.90 3.84 -15.81
N ARG A 6 -9.65 3.44 -15.86
CA ARG A 6 -9.24 2.02 -15.86
C ARG A 6 -9.71 1.29 -14.58
N PHE A 7 -9.70 2.00 -13.48
CA PHE A 7 -10.23 1.56 -12.20
C PHE A 7 -11.40 2.46 -11.80
N PRO A 8 -12.66 2.01 -11.91
CA PRO A 8 -13.85 2.77 -11.53
C PRO A 8 -14.12 2.69 -10.02
N ILE A 9 -13.08 2.72 -9.21
CA ILE A 9 -13.10 2.70 -7.74
C ILE A 9 -12.29 3.88 -7.21
N PRO A 10 -12.57 4.39 -5.98
CA PRO A 10 -11.81 5.51 -5.44
C PRO A 10 -10.32 5.22 -5.40
N ARG A 11 -9.51 6.13 -5.91
CA ARG A 11 -8.07 5.92 -6.11
C ARG A 11 -7.31 5.76 -4.81
N TYR A 12 -7.69 6.48 -3.77
CA TYR A 12 -6.96 6.54 -2.51
C TYR A 12 -7.78 5.91 -1.39
N PRO A 13 -7.50 4.64 -1.03
CA PRO A 13 -8.21 3.97 0.05
C PRO A 13 -7.77 4.51 1.41
N ARG A 14 -8.60 4.26 2.42
CA ARG A 14 -8.30 4.50 3.83
C ARG A 14 -7.27 3.50 4.32
N GLY A 15 -6.28 3.96 5.11
CA GLY A 15 -5.31 3.07 5.75
C GLY A 15 -3.98 3.71 6.07
N TRP A 16 -3.06 2.86 6.56
CA TRP A 16 -1.66 3.19 6.76
C TRP A 16 -0.85 2.88 5.50
N PHE A 17 0.03 3.82 5.12
CA PHE A 17 0.84 3.71 3.91
C PHE A 17 2.26 4.18 4.19
N GLN A 18 3.25 3.39 3.79
CA GLN A 18 4.66 3.75 3.92
C GLN A 18 5.02 4.88 2.95
N VAL A 19 5.66 5.93 3.47
CA VAL A 19 6.15 7.06 2.66
C VAL A 19 7.67 7.18 2.66
N ALA A 20 8.34 6.57 3.65
CA ALA A 20 9.80 6.53 3.74
C ALA A 20 10.26 5.34 4.62
N TYR A 21 11.56 5.09 4.64
CA TYR A 21 12.20 4.36 5.73
C TYR A 21 12.66 5.35 6.82
N SER A 22 12.71 4.88 8.07
CA SER A 22 13.14 5.71 9.21
C SER A 22 14.54 6.29 9.05
N ASP A 23 15.45 5.56 8.41
CA ASP A 23 16.83 5.95 8.15
C ASP A 23 17.01 6.84 6.91
N GLU A 24 15.95 7.10 6.16
CA GLU A 24 15.98 8.03 5.03
C GLU A 24 15.89 9.49 5.45
N ILE A 25 15.63 9.79 6.73
CA ILE A 25 15.53 11.15 7.25
C ILE A 25 16.21 11.28 8.61
N ALA A 26 17.29 12.03 8.69
CA ALA A 26 18.00 12.31 9.94
C ALA A 26 17.33 13.44 10.73
N ALA A 27 17.66 13.57 12.03
CA ALA A 27 17.20 14.68 12.85
C ALA A 27 17.62 16.02 12.23
N GLY A 28 16.71 16.96 12.16
CA GLY A 28 16.88 18.27 11.52
C GLY A 28 16.70 18.28 10.00
N GLU A 29 16.45 17.14 9.37
CA GLU A 29 16.23 17.06 7.91
C GLU A 29 14.78 17.32 7.50
N VAL A 30 14.63 17.79 6.24
CA VAL A 30 13.36 18.04 5.55
C VAL A 30 13.40 17.34 4.19
N LYS A 31 12.30 16.65 3.83
CA LYS A 31 12.13 16.01 2.53
C LYS A 31 10.80 16.38 1.90
N ALA A 32 10.83 16.71 0.61
CA ALA A 32 9.64 16.80 -0.21
C ALA A 32 9.20 15.39 -0.62
N LEU A 33 7.89 15.11 -0.52
CA LEU A 33 7.28 13.85 -0.93
C LEU A 33 6.10 14.13 -1.85
N LYS A 34 5.71 13.12 -2.62
CA LYS A 34 4.49 13.16 -3.43
C LYS A 34 3.76 11.83 -3.34
N TYR A 35 2.62 11.85 -2.64
CA TYR A 35 1.74 10.69 -2.48
C TYR A 35 0.28 11.14 -2.51
N PHE A 36 -0.64 10.23 -2.81
CA PHE A 36 -2.09 10.50 -2.86
C PHE A 36 -2.47 11.66 -3.78
N GLY A 37 -1.67 11.90 -4.84
CA GLY A 37 -1.87 13.01 -5.77
C GLY A 37 -1.54 14.39 -5.22
N VAL A 38 -1.04 14.49 -3.98
CA VAL A 38 -0.69 15.76 -3.31
C VAL A 38 0.80 15.85 -3.00
N ASP A 39 1.30 17.07 -2.92
CA ASP A 39 2.66 17.35 -2.46
C ASP A 39 2.67 17.42 -0.93
N LEU A 40 3.61 16.70 -0.32
CA LEU A 40 3.80 16.60 1.12
C LEU A 40 5.19 17.07 1.51
N VAL A 41 5.34 17.44 2.77
CA VAL A 41 6.64 17.65 3.39
C VAL A 41 6.78 16.74 4.61
N MET A 42 7.86 15.96 4.64
CA MET A 42 8.27 15.19 5.81
C MET A 42 9.46 15.88 6.44
N PHE A 43 9.46 15.99 7.75
CA PHE A 43 10.61 16.50 8.51
C PHE A 43 10.77 15.74 9.81
N ARG A 44 12.02 15.60 10.24
CA ARG A 44 12.34 15.03 11.56
C ARG A 44 12.83 16.16 12.45
N THR A 45 12.17 16.36 13.58
CA THR A 45 12.54 17.34 14.58
C THR A 45 13.94 17.08 15.15
N GLU A 46 14.52 18.05 15.86
CA GLU A 46 15.85 17.88 16.46
C GLU A 46 15.87 16.81 17.56
N ASP A 47 14.74 16.56 18.22
CA ASP A 47 14.54 15.51 19.23
C ASP A 47 14.13 14.16 18.62
N GLY A 48 14.00 14.07 17.30
CA GLY A 48 13.85 12.82 16.55
C GLY A 48 12.44 12.45 16.14
N GLU A 49 11.42 13.25 16.42
CA GLU A 49 10.04 12.99 16.00
C GLU A 49 9.85 13.23 14.49
N VAL A 50 9.23 12.28 13.78
CA VAL A 50 8.88 12.41 12.37
C VAL A 50 7.49 12.98 12.20
N ASN A 51 7.38 14.00 11.35
CA ASN A 51 6.13 14.67 11.04
C ASN A 51 5.92 14.76 9.53
N VAL A 52 4.68 14.67 9.09
CA VAL A 52 4.29 14.83 7.68
C VAL A 52 3.14 15.83 7.59
N LEU A 53 3.33 16.85 6.77
CA LEU A 53 2.34 17.91 6.52
C LEU A 53 2.08 18.05 5.02
N ASP A 54 0.96 18.69 4.65
CA ASP A 54 0.79 19.23 3.30
C ASP A 54 1.94 20.21 3.01
N ALA A 55 2.44 20.23 1.79
CA ALA A 55 3.72 20.87 1.49
C ALA A 55 3.69 22.41 1.50
N TYR A 56 2.52 23.03 1.32
CA TYR A 56 2.44 24.45 0.99
C TYR A 56 2.10 25.33 2.18
N CYS A 57 2.98 26.31 2.43
CA CYS A 57 2.75 27.35 3.44
C CYS A 57 1.51 28.18 3.10
N PRO A 58 0.51 28.32 4.00
CA PRO A 58 -0.73 29.01 3.72
C PRO A 58 -0.58 30.53 3.57
N HIS A 59 0.60 31.09 3.86
CA HIS A 59 0.87 32.52 3.69
C HIS A 59 0.86 32.90 2.21
N MET A 60 1.81 32.40 1.42
CA MET A 60 1.97 32.73 -0.01
C MET A 60 2.38 31.53 -0.87
N GLY A 61 2.07 30.30 -0.42
CA GLY A 61 2.22 29.10 -1.21
C GLY A 61 3.65 28.58 -1.39
N ALA A 62 4.60 28.97 -0.54
CA ALA A 62 5.94 28.40 -0.62
C ALA A 62 5.92 26.92 -0.22
N HIS A 63 6.61 26.07 -0.99
CA HIS A 63 6.73 24.65 -0.71
C HIS A 63 7.78 24.42 0.39
N LEU A 64 7.36 23.92 1.55
CA LEU A 64 8.23 23.74 2.73
C LEU A 64 9.34 22.72 2.50
N GLY A 65 9.14 21.72 1.66
CA GLY A 65 10.13 20.71 1.33
C GLY A 65 11.29 21.20 0.45
N HIS A 66 11.21 22.43 -0.07
CA HIS A 66 12.25 23.05 -0.90
C HIS A 66 12.85 24.29 -0.21
N GLY A 67 13.82 24.03 0.65
CA GLY A 67 14.53 25.07 1.40
C GLY A 67 13.96 25.39 2.79
N GLY A 68 12.90 24.73 3.23
CA GLY A 68 12.45 24.74 4.61
C GLY A 68 13.51 24.17 5.55
N LYS A 69 13.52 24.60 6.81
CA LYS A 69 14.50 24.17 7.81
C LYS A 69 13.80 23.75 9.08
N VAL A 70 14.28 22.70 9.70
CA VAL A 70 13.86 22.33 11.06
C VAL A 70 14.52 23.28 12.05
N VAL A 71 13.75 23.75 13.02
CA VAL A 71 14.23 24.51 14.17
C VAL A 71 13.47 24.00 15.40
N GLY A 72 14.17 23.28 16.27
CA GLY A 72 13.59 22.62 17.43
C GLY A 72 12.49 21.61 17.03
N ASP A 73 11.26 21.88 17.43
CA ASP A 73 10.07 21.04 17.25
C ASP A 73 9.26 21.32 15.95
N GLY A 74 9.74 22.22 15.09
CA GLY A 74 8.95 22.65 13.94
C GLY A 74 9.75 22.91 12.68
N ILE A 75 9.01 23.14 11.58
CA ILE A 75 9.54 23.49 10.27
C ILE A 75 9.34 24.98 9.97
N VAL A 76 10.38 25.65 9.51
CA VAL A 76 10.40 27.06 9.14
C VAL A 76 10.29 27.21 7.63
N CYS A 77 9.33 28.01 7.18
CA CYS A 77 9.09 28.32 5.78
C CYS A 77 10.28 29.11 5.17
N PRO A 78 10.79 28.70 3.99
CA PRO A 78 11.96 29.35 3.39
C PRO A 78 11.68 30.77 2.87
N PHE A 79 10.39 31.16 2.74
CA PHE A 79 10.03 32.44 2.13
C PHE A 79 9.98 33.58 3.17
N HIS A 80 9.16 33.41 4.23
CA HIS A 80 8.97 34.49 5.24
C HIS A 80 9.14 33.98 6.68
N ALA A 81 9.82 32.86 6.86
CA ALA A 81 10.17 32.28 8.16
C ALA A 81 8.97 31.98 9.08
N TRP A 82 7.77 31.76 8.55
CA TRP A 82 6.67 31.21 9.35
C TRP A 82 7.02 29.83 9.85
N LYS A 83 6.87 29.57 11.14
CA LYS A 83 7.18 28.29 11.75
C LYS A 83 5.91 27.51 12.05
N PHE A 84 5.90 26.23 11.66
CA PHE A 84 4.80 25.30 11.90
C PHE A 84 5.29 24.12 12.73
N ASN A 85 4.51 23.71 13.74
CA ASN A 85 4.81 22.50 14.51
C ASN A 85 4.34 21.22 13.77
N GLY A 86 4.59 20.04 14.37
CA GLY A 86 4.20 18.75 13.81
C GLY A 86 2.69 18.58 13.63
N ALA A 87 1.86 19.28 14.39
CA ALA A 87 0.41 19.33 14.20
C ALA A 87 -0.04 20.30 13.09
N GLY A 88 0.91 20.89 12.33
CA GLY A 88 0.63 21.83 11.26
C GLY A 88 0.19 23.23 11.72
N LYS A 89 0.21 23.51 13.02
CA LYS A 89 -0.17 24.81 13.57
C LYS A 89 0.96 25.82 13.40
N CYS A 90 0.64 27.02 12.87
CA CYS A 90 1.58 28.13 12.88
C CYS A 90 1.86 28.57 14.32
N ILE A 91 3.13 28.51 14.75
CA ILE A 91 3.57 28.82 16.11
C ILE A 91 4.45 30.06 16.19
N GLU A 92 4.96 30.55 15.05
CA GLU A 92 5.79 31.76 15.01
C GLU A 92 5.67 32.48 13.66
N VAL A 93 5.60 33.79 13.69
CA VAL A 93 5.75 34.72 12.56
C VAL A 93 6.66 35.84 12.99
N PRO A 94 7.96 35.90 12.58
CA PRO A 94 8.99 36.72 13.20
C PRO A 94 8.75 38.25 13.14
N TYR A 95 7.89 38.69 12.24
CA TYR A 95 7.58 40.11 11.97
C TYR A 95 6.14 40.51 12.33
N ALA A 96 5.39 39.65 13.01
CA ALA A 96 4.01 39.90 13.39
C ALA A 96 3.83 39.91 14.91
N GLU A 97 3.02 40.85 15.41
CA GLU A 97 2.65 40.90 16.82
C GLU A 97 1.65 39.81 17.21
N HIS A 98 0.84 39.33 16.24
CA HIS A 98 -0.16 38.32 16.47
C HIS A 98 -0.15 37.26 15.37
N LEU A 99 -0.30 35.99 15.78
CA LEU A 99 -0.39 34.87 14.85
C LEU A 99 -1.75 34.85 14.13
N PRO A 100 -1.77 34.63 12.80
CA PRO A 100 -3.03 34.48 12.07
C PRO A 100 -3.78 33.21 12.54
N ARG A 101 -4.98 33.36 13.06
CA ARG A 101 -5.76 32.27 13.68
C ARG A 101 -6.04 31.08 12.75
N LYS A 102 -6.05 31.30 11.42
CA LYS A 102 -6.34 30.26 10.40
C LYS A 102 -5.09 29.76 9.68
N ALA A 103 -3.90 30.14 10.11
CA ALA A 103 -2.65 29.73 9.51
C ALA A 103 -2.27 28.31 9.98
N ASN A 104 -2.96 27.33 9.46
CA ASN A 104 -2.68 25.93 9.72
C ASN A 104 -2.41 25.20 8.39
N ILE A 105 -1.59 24.16 8.46
CA ILE A 105 -1.32 23.21 7.40
C ILE A 105 -1.91 21.88 7.84
N THR A 106 -2.46 21.10 6.94
CA THR A 106 -2.96 19.76 7.25
C THR A 106 -1.80 18.88 7.73
N ALA A 107 -1.93 18.32 8.91
CA ALA A 107 -1.00 17.32 9.43
C ALA A 107 -1.56 15.92 9.16
N TRP A 108 -0.67 15.03 8.71
CA TRP A 108 -0.98 13.62 8.47
C TRP A 108 -0.62 12.83 9.74
N PRO A 109 -1.49 11.95 10.25
CA PRO A 109 -1.08 11.07 11.34
C PRO A 109 0.09 10.19 10.90
N VAL A 110 1.15 10.15 11.71
CA VAL A 110 2.37 9.39 11.45
C VAL A 110 2.49 8.26 12.46
N HIS A 111 2.92 7.09 12.01
CA HIS A 111 3.34 5.97 12.84
C HIS A 111 4.69 5.47 12.37
N GLU A 112 5.73 5.72 13.15
CA GLU A 112 7.07 5.20 12.88
C GLU A 112 7.22 3.83 13.55
N VAL A 113 7.27 2.76 12.76
CA VAL A 113 7.25 1.38 13.25
C VAL A 113 8.05 0.47 12.33
N ASN A 114 8.76 -0.51 12.88
CA ASN A 114 9.56 -1.49 12.12
C ASN A 114 10.59 -0.86 11.17
N GLY A 115 11.09 0.35 11.46
CA GLY A 115 11.97 1.10 10.57
C GLY A 115 11.27 1.74 9.37
N LEU A 116 9.95 1.84 9.39
CA LEU A 116 9.12 2.44 8.36
C LEU A 116 8.45 3.71 8.90
N VAL A 117 8.37 4.74 8.07
CA VAL A 117 7.53 5.91 8.31
C VAL A 117 6.21 5.70 7.58
N MET A 118 5.15 5.47 8.34
CA MET A 118 3.79 5.26 7.86
C MET A 118 2.96 6.51 8.05
N VAL A 119 2.13 6.85 7.07
CA VAL A 119 1.11 7.91 7.20
C VAL A 119 -0.29 7.31 7.08
N TRP A 120 -1.23 7.87 7.83
CA TRP A 120 -2.63 7.53 7.71
C TRP A 120 -3.32 8.40 6.66
N HIS A 121 -3.96 7.76 5.71
CA HIS A 121 -4.85 8.41 4.76
C HIS A 121 -6.31 8.06 5.03
N ASP A 122 -7.16 9.08 5.06
CA ASP A 122 -8.62 8.97 5.03
C ASP A 122 -9.20 10.21 4.37
N ILE A 123 -9.92 10.04 3.26
CA ILE A 123 -10.50 11.18 2.51
C ILE A 123 -11.56 11.94 3.31
N GLU A 124 -12.17 11.32 4.31
CA GLU A 124 -13.15 11.95 5.21
C GLU A 124 -12.49 12.54 6.47
N GLY A 125 -11.15 12.43 6.59
CA GLY A 125 -10.39 12.94 7.73
C GLY A 125 -10.63 12.18 9.04
N LYS A 126 -11.08 10.93 8.98
CA LYS A 126 -11.25 10.08 10.16
C LYS A 126 -9.89 9.68 10.74
N ALA A 127 -9.81 9.63 12.06
CA ALA A 127 -8.60 9.17 12.76
C ALA A 127 -8.26 7.71 12.42
N PRO A 128 -6.98 7.29 12.63
CA PRO A 128 -6.58 5.90 12.48
C PRO A 128 -7.49 4.94 13.24
N ALA A 129 -7.98 3.90 12.56
CA ALA A 129 -8.89 2.90 13.11
C ALA A 129 -8.18 1.61 13.54
N TRP A 130 -6.91 1.45 13.18
CA TRP A 130 -6.02 0.35 13.58
C TRP A 130 -4.57 0.80 13.58
N GLU A 131 -3.69 -0.01 14.10
CA GLU A 131 -2.24 0.22 14.12
C GLU A 131 -1.51 -0.86 13.31
N ILE A 132 -0.33 -0.52 12.78
CA ILE A 132 0.59 -1.48 12.22
C ILE A 132 1.36 -2.12 13.38
N PRO A 133 1.36 -3.45 13.53
CA PRO A 133 2.02 -4.12 14.65
C PRO A 133 3.55 -4.03 14.53
N THR A 134 4.22 -3.97 15.67
CA THR A 134 5.65 -4.24 15.73
C THR A 134 5.90 -5.71 15.45
N ILE A 135 6.82 -6.01 14.55
CA ILE A 135 7.19 -7.39 14.23
C ILE A 135 8.38 -7.86 15.06
N PRO A 136 8.38 -9.13 15.50
CA PRO A 136 9.45 -9.68 16.35
C PRO A 136 10.80 -9.80 15.62
N GLU A 137 10.80 -9.77 14.31
CA GLU A 137 12.00 -9.81 13.47
C GLU A 137 12.75 -8.45 13.43
N TRP A 138 12.06 -7.35 13.75
CA TRP A 138 12.66 -6.01 13.76
C TRP A 138 13.62 -5.81 14.93
N ASN A 139 14.83 -5.32 14.65
CA ASN A 139 15.89 -5.11 15.64
C ASN A 139 16.27 -6.39 16.43
N ASN A 140 16.03 -7.57 15.85
CA ASN A 140 16.34 -8.84 16.44
C ASN A 140 17.71 -9.32 15.93
N GLU A 141 18.62 -9.65 16.87
CA GLU A 141 19.99 -10.08 16.55
C GLU A 141 20.06 -11.40 15.76
N ASP A 142 19.02 -12.24 15.84
CA ASP A 142 18.92 -13.48 15.07
C ASP A 142 18.51 -13.27 13.62
N TRP A 143 18.15 -12.06 13.23
CA TRP A 143 17.69 -11.70 11.90
C TRP A 143 18.67 -10.76 11.20
N THR A 144 18.64 -10.75 9.86
CA THR A 144 19.46 -9.82 9.05
C THR A 144 18.88 -8.43 9.05
N PRO A 145 19.69 -7.38 8.78
CA PRO A 145 19.14 -6.10 8.32
C PRO A 145 18.28 -6.27 7.08
N TYR A 146 17.39 -5.32 6.80
CA TYR A 146 16.52 -5.39 5.65
C TYR A 146 17.27 -5.28 4.33
N TRP A 147 16.98 -6.20 3.41
CA TRP A 147 17.23 -6.01 1.99
C TRP A 147 16.00 -5.38 1.37
N ARG A 148 16.18 -4.19 0.79
CA ARG A 148 15.09 -3.36 0.28
C ARG A 148 15.02 -3.44 -1.24
N GLN A 149 13.80 -3.52 -1.75
CA GLN A 149 13.47 -3.45 -3.17
C GLN A 149 12.39 -2.37 -3.34
N HIS A 150 12.39 -1.70 -4.50
CA HIS A 150 11.52 -0.57 -4.76
C HIS A 150 11.11 -0.52 -6.23
N TRP A 151 9.80 -0.37 -6.47
CA TRP A 151 9.22 -0.25 -7.82
C TRP A 151 8.18 0.86 -7.86
N LYS A 152 8.03 1.48 -9.04
CA LYS A 152 6.88 2.31 -9.37
C LYS A 152 6.05 1.56 -10.40
N ILE A 153 4.83 1.16 -10.02
CA ILE A 153 3.96 0.30 -10.84
C ILE A 153 2.68 1.06 -11.16
N ARG A 154 2.25 0.97 -12.42
CA ARG A 154 0.99 1.56 -12.87
C ARG A 154 -0.18 0.63 -12.54
N THR A 155 -0.66 0.71 -11.31
CA THR A 155 -1.71 -0.16 -10.78
C THR A 155 -2.52 0.53 -9.68
N HIS A 156 -3.49 -0.20 -9.13
CA HIS A 156 -4.30 0.18 -7.97
C HIS A 156 -4.03 -0.74 -6.79
N ASN A 157 -4.01 -0.20 -5.56
CA ASN A 157 -3.76 -0.98 -4.34
C ASN A 157 -4.66 -2.21 -4.21
N GLN A 158 -5.97 -2.05 -4.45
CA GLN A 158 -6.93 -3.16 -4.39
C GLN A 158 -6.59 -4.25 -5.39
N ASP A 159 -6.13 -3.87 -6.59
CA ASP A 159 -5.81 -4.81 -7.67
C ASP A 159 -4.57 -5.65 -7.33
N MET A 160 -3.55 -5.03 -6.74
CA MET A 160 -2.40 -5.77 -6.21
C MET A 160 -2.77 -6.67 -5.03
N CYS A 161 -3.58 -6.16 -4.10
CA CYS A 161 -4.00 -6.92 -2.93
C CYS A 161 -4.88 -8.14 -3.30
N GLU A 162 -5.58 -8.10 -4.43
CA GLU A 162 -6.40 -9.23 -4.94
C GLU A 162 -5.57 -10.49 -5.16
N ASN A 163 -4.26 -10.37 -5.46
CA ASN A 163 -3.36 -11.52 -5.60
C ASN A 163 -3.27 -12.38 -4.31
N VAL A 164 -3.52 -11.82 -3.13
CA VAL A 164 -3.53 -12.59 -1.87
C VAL A 164 -4.59 -13.69 -1.88
N VAL A 165 -5.72 -13.46 -2.56
CA VAL A 165 -6.83 -14.43 -2.64
C VAL A 165 -6.89 -15.16 -3.98
N ASP A 166 -6.12 -14.75 -4.98
CA ASP A 166 -6.01 -15.44 -6.27
C ASP A 166 -4.94 -16.54 -6.19
N LYS A 167 -5.38 -17.75 -5.97
CA LYS A 167 -4.46 -18.90 -5.87
C LYS A 167 -3.98 -19.42 -7.22
N ALA A 168 -4.73 -19.18 -8.29
CA ALA A 168 -4.43 -19.75 -9.60
C ALA A 168 -3.20 -19.10 -10.27
N HIS A 169 -2.99 -17.80 -10.06
CA HIS A 169 -1.86 -17.08 -10.67
C HIS A 169 -0.49 -17.65 -10.26
N PHE A 170 -0.35 -18.21 -9.07
CA PHE A 170 0.92 -18.82 -8.62
C PHE A 170 1.39 -19.91 -9.58
N ARG A 171 0.48 -20.70 -10.15
CA ARG A 171 0.82 -21.72 -11.13
C ARG A 171 1.06 -21.13 -12.51
N TYR A 172 0.17 -20.26 -12.97
CA TYR A 172 0.13 -19.85 -14.36
C TYR A 172 1.00 -18.63 -14.67
N VAL A 173 1.29 -17.79 -13.68
CA VAL A 173 2.20 -16.64 -13.80
C VAL A 173 3.59 -16.99 -13.27
N HIS A 174 3.68 -17.57 -12.07
CA HIS A 174 4.98 -17.85 -11.43
C HIS A 174 5.51 -19.26 -11.70
N GLY A 175 4.76 -20.09 -12.44
CA GLY A 175 5.22 -21.41 -12.87
C GLY A 175 5.30 -22.44 -11.75
N MET A 176 4.55 -22.29 -10.66
CA MET A 176 4.49 -23.29 -9.61
C MET A 176 3.89 -24.61 -10.14
N ASN A 177 4.40 -25.75 -9.69
CA ASN A 177 3.96 -27.08 -10.14
C ASN A 177 2.49 -27.35 -9.82
N ILE A 178 1.97 -26.78 -8.73
CA ILE A 178 0.59 -26.94 -8.27
C ILE A 178 -0.04 -25.57 -7.98
N VAL A 179 -1.37 -25.50 -8.03
CA VAL A 179 -2.13 -24.37 -7.49
C VAL A 179 -2.17 -24.51 -5.98
N PRO A 180 -1.63 -23.56 -5.20
CA PRO A 180 -1.65 -23.61 -3.75
C PRO A 180 -3.07 -23.70 -3.22
N GLN A 181 -3.27 -24.46 -2.14
CA GLN A 181 -4.55 -24.59 -1.47
C GLN A 181 -4.42 -24.07 -0.03
N PRO A 182 -4.74 -22.80 0.22
CA PRO A 182 -4.72 -22.27 1.57
C PRO A 182 -5.65 -23.08 2.47
N HIS A 183 -5.15 -23.50 3.63
CA HIS A 183 -5.97 -24.16 4.66
C HIS A 183 -6.59 -23.14 5.63
N THR A 184 -6.12 -21.90 5.61
CA THR A 184 -6.69 -20.78 6.37
C THR A 184 -6.80 -19.57 5.47
N ILE A 185 -8.00 -19.02 5.34
CA ILE A 185 -8.24 -17.68 4.77
C ILE A 185 -9.28 -17.02 5.66
N ASN A 186 -8.88 -15.94 6.33
CA ASN A 186 -9.78 -15.10 7.13
C ASN A 186 -9.73 -13.66 6.61
N LEU A 187 -10.90 -13.13 6.25
CA LEU A 187 -11.07 -11.75 5.78
C LEU A 187 -11.92 -10.99 6.80
N GLU A 188 -11.27 -10.39 7.77
CA GLU A 188 -11.90 -9.59 8.82
C GLU A 188 -11.30 -8.18 8.83
N TYR A 189 -12.11 -7.19 8.49
CA TYR A 189 -11.65 -5.80 8.41
C TYR A 189 -10.94 -5.34 9.70
N PRO A 190 -9.76 -4.72 9.62
CA PRO A 190 -9.02 -4.32 8.41
C PRO A 190 -7.98 -5.36 7.95
N HIS A 191 -8.08 -6.59 8.39
CA HIS A 191 -7.05 -7.63 8.21
C HIS A 191 -7.48 -8.73 7.24
N ILE A 192 -6.48 -9.31 6.57
CA ILE A 192 -6.59 -10.63 5.94
C ILE A 192 -5.49 -11.50 6.50
N LYS A 193 -5.84 -12.72 6.89
CA LYS A 193 -4.87 -13.75 7.24
C LYS A 193 -5.04 -14.93 6.29
N MET A 194 -3.95 -15.33 5.64
CA MET A 194 -3.89 -16.51 4.80
C MET A 194 -2.72 -17.39 5.22
N ILE A 195 -2.95 -18.69 5.32
CA ILE A 195 -1.88 -19.66 5.55
C ILE A 195 -2.04 -20.78 4.54
N THR A 196 -0.93 -21.14 3.88
CA THR A 196 -0.88 -22.22 2.90
C THR A 196 0.38 -23.05 3.08
N ASP A 197 0.26 -24.37 2.94
CA ASP A 197 1.40 -25.25 2.87
C ASP A 197 2.14 -25.03 1.54
N THR A 198 3.47 -25.09 1.61
CA THR A 198 4.37 -24.99 0.46
C THR A 198 5.29 -26.21 0.40
N ILE A 199 5.76 -26.54 -0.81
CA ILE A 199 6.75 -27.59 -1.03
C ILE A 199 7.89 -26.95 -1.81
N TYR A 200 9.10 -27.01 -1.26
CA TYR A 200 10.32 -26.55 -1.90
C TYR A 200 11.10 -27.73 -2.45
N GLU A 201 11.37 -27.72 -3.74
CA GLU A 201 12.27 -28.70 -4.35
C GLU A 201 13.73 -28.33 -4.08
N THR A 202 14.49 -29.24 -3.51
CA THR A 202 15.92 -29.08 -3.25
C THR A 202 16.72 -30.25 -3.86
N PRO A 203 18.02 -30.09 -4.06
CA PRO A 203 18.88 -31.19 -4.53
C PRO A 203 18.86 -32.43 -3.60
N GLN A 204 18.44 -32.23 -2.34
CA GLN A 204 18.32 -33.29 -1.33
C GLN A 204 16.91 -33.90 -1.20
N GLY A 205 15.97 -33.41 -1.99
CA GLY A 205 14.56 -33.81 -1.99
C GLY A 205 13.61 -32.67 -1.63
N GLU A 206 12.35 -33.01 -1.44
CA GLU A 206 11.31 -32.04 -1.09
C GLU A 206 11.40 -31.61 0.38
N VAL A 207 11.28 -30.32 0.61
CA VAL A 207 11.15 -29.72 1.94
C VAL A 207 9.77 -29.10 2.09
N LYS A 208 9.02 -29.53 3.08
CA LYS A 208 7.74 -28.91 3.43
C LYS A 208 7.97 -27.56 4.09
N GLY A 209 7.14 -26.61 3.74
CA GLY A 209 7.15 -25.27 4.29
C GLY A 209 5.76 -24.71 4.45
N GLU A 210 5.70 -23.46 4.86
CA GLU A 210 4.47 -22.71 5.07
C GLU A 210 4.67 -21.28 4.61
N LEU A 211 3.66 -20.73 3.96
CA LEU A 211 3.52 -19.31 3.68
C LEU A 211 2.36 -18.77 4.51
N GLU A 212 2.68 -17.84 5.40
CA GLU A 212 1.71 -17.05 6.15
C GLU A 212 1.70 -15.62 5.62
N VAL A 213 0.53 -15.10 5.27
CA VAL A 213 0.32 -13.73 4.80
C VAL A 213 -0.66 -13.03 5.73
N ASP A 214 -0.21 -11.92 6.31
CA ASP A 214 -1.01 -11.02 7.13
C ASP A 214 -1.11 -9.65 6.44
N VAL A 215 -2.30 -9.27 6.00
CA VAL A 215 -2.57 -7.96 5.38
C VAL A 215 -3.18 -7.02 6.40
N HIS A 216 -2.70 -5.78 6.44
CA HIS A 216 -3.19 -4.71 7.33
C HIS A 216 -3.68 -3.53 6.49
N GLY A 217 -4.85 -3.67 5.88
CA GLY A 217 -5.35 -2.74 4.88
C GLY A 217 -4.59 -2.86 3.55
N PHE A 218 -4.78 -1.91 2.64
CA PHE A 218 -4.16 -1.98 1.32
C PHE A 218 -2.71 -1.48 1.25
N GLY A 219 -2.24 -0.84 2.31
CA GLY A 219 -0.92 -0.20 2.28
C GLY A 219 0.20 -1.01 2.91
N PHE A 220 -0.10 -2.09 3.63
CA PHE A 220 0.92 -2.88 4.33
C PHE A 220 0.52 -4.35 4.46
N SER A 221 1.48 -5.24 4.22
CA SER A 221 1.33 -6.68 4.47
C SER A 221 2.65 -7.31 4.91
N LEU A 222 2.51 -8.43 5.60
CA LEU A 222 3.59 -9.30 6.05
C LEU A 222 3.46 -10.65 5.38
N SER A 223 4.53 -11.16 4.79
CA SER A 223 4.61 -12.53 4.29
C SER A 223 5.74 -13.24 5.01
N ARG A 224 5.41 -14.30 5.73
CA ARG A 224 6.38 -15.16 6.43
C ARG A 224 6.50 -16.49 5.71
N PHE A 225 7.69 -16.80 5.30
CA PHE A 225 8.04 -18.05 4.63
C PHE A 225 8.81 -18.92 5.60
N ARG A 226 8.32 -20.15 5.81
CA ARG A 226 8.95 -21.16 6.65
C ARG A 226 9.29 -22.39 5.81
N GLY A 227 10.33 -23.12 6.18
CA GLY A 227 10.77 -24.33 5.49
C GLY A 227 12.28 -24.39 5.39
N ILE A 228 12.86 -24.02 4.23
CA ILE A 228 14.32 -24.06 4.01
C ILE A 228 15.03 -23.03 4.92
N VAL A 229 14.49 -21.83 4.97
CA VAL A 229 14.94 -20.74 5.83
C VAL A 229 13.75 -19.86 6.20
N GLU A 230 13.70 -19.38 7.44
CA GLU A 230 12.69 -18.43 7.85
C GLU A 230 13.00 -17.07 7.24
N THR A 231 12.06 -16.56 6.44
CA THR A 231 12.16 -15.24 5.79
C THR A 231 10.87 -14.47 6.01
N THR A 232 11.00 -13.19 6.34
CA THR A 232 9.86 -12.27 6.44
C THR A 232 10.02 -11.16 5.43
N ASN A 233 8.96 -10.91 4.67
CA ASN A 233 8.84 -9.76 3.78
C ASN A 233 7.76 -8.81 4.28
N MET A 234 8.09 -7.57 4.52
CA MET A 234 7.12 -6.48 4.64
C MET A 234 6.94 -5.86 3.26
N ALA A 235 5.73 -5.89 2.76
CA ALA A 235 5.36 -5.26 1.50
C ALA A 235 4.47 -4.04 1.77
N SER A 236 4.83 -2.91 1.16
CA SER A 236 4.06 -1.68 1.24
C SER A 236 3.69 -1.21 -0.16
N VAL A 237 2.45 -0.77 -0.31
CA VAL A 237 1.90 -0.28 -1.58
C VAL A 237 1.24 1.07 -1.33
N THR A 238 1.90 2.16 -1.73
CA THR A 238 1.45 3.54 -1.47
C THR A 238 1.05 4.23 -2.77
N PRO A 239 -0.17 4.77 -2.90
CA PRO A 239 -0.56 5.52 -4.09
C PRO A 239 0.27 6.78 -4.26
N ILE A 240 0.92 6.96 -5.41
CA ILE A 240 1.65 8.19 -5.77
C ILE A 240 0.67 9.22 -6.36
N ASP A 241 -0.04 8.79 -7.40
CA ASP A 241 -0.95 9.61 -8.19
C ASP A 241 -2.14 8.77 -8.67
N GLU A 242 -2.94 9.30 -9.61
CA GLU A 242 -4.14 8.64 -10.13
C GLU A 242 -3.89 7.27 -10.79
N GLU A 243 -2.66 6.98 -11.20
CA GLU A 243 -2.35 5.76 -11.94
C GLU A 243 -1.26 4.88 -11.31
N HIS A 244 -0.38 5.43 -10.44
CA HIS A 244 0.82 4.75 -9.99
C HIS A 244 0.83 4.49 -8.48
N CYS A 245 1.41 3.37 -8.10
CA CYS A 245 1.79 3.04 -6.74
C CYS A 245 3.31 2.97 -6.59
N ASP A 246 3.79 3.41 -5.43
CA ASP A 246 5.11 3.14 -4.88
C ASP A 246 5.03 1.80 -4.16
N VAL A 247 5.81 0.82 -4.62
CA VAL A 247 5.83 -0.54 -4.06
C VAL A 247 7.19 -0.78 -3.43
N ARG A 248 7.20 -1.09 -2.15
CA ARG A 248 8.44 -1.34 -1.41
C ARG A 248 8.38 -2.69 -0.70
N PHE A 249 9.41 -3.49 -0.90
CA PHE A 249 9.61 -4.74 -0.18
C PHE A 249 10.82 -4.61 0.75
N SER A 250 10.67 -5.11 1.97
CA SER A 250 11.70 -5.16 2.99
C SER A 250 11.83 -6.59 3.50
N PHE A 251 12.89 -7.27 3.06
CA PHE A 251 13.15 -8.65 3.41
C PHE A 251 14.11 -8.74 4.59
N THR A 252 13.80 -9.60 5.53
CA THR A 252 14.73 -10.04 6.57
C THR A 252 14.74 -11.57 6.65
N VAL A 253 15.87 -12.15 6.95
CA VAL A 253 16.09 -13.59 6.97
C VAL A 253 16.68 -13.99 8.31
N LYS A 254 16.18 -15.06 8.89
CA LYS A 254 16.75 -15.63 10.10
C LYS A 254 18.16 -16.14 9.84
N LYS A 255 19.11 -15.76 10.66
CA LYS A 255 20.50 -16.15 10.50
C LYS A 255 20.66 -17.64 10.66
N ILE A 256 21.29 -18.29 9.67
CA ILE A 256 21.59 -19.72 9.65
C ILE A 256 23.08 -19.91 9.30
N GLY A 257 23.76 -20.79 10.01
CA GLY A 257 25.18 -21.07 9.73
C GLY A 257 26.05 -19.82 9.81
N GLY A 258 27.02 -19.68 8.88
CA GLY A 258 27.88 -18.49 8.78
C GLY A 258 27.20 -17.34 8.06
N ALA A 259 27.78 -16.13 8.20
CA ALA A 259 27.26 -14.90 7.57
C ALA A 259 27.10 -15.03 6.04
N ASP A 260 28.06 -15.68 5.36
CA ASP A 260 28.02 -15.86 3.90
C ASP A 260 26.90 -16.79 3.46
N ILE A 261 26.60 -17.84 4.23
CA ILE A 261 25.50 -18.77 3.95
C ILE A 261 24.18 -18.04 4.08
N THR A 262 23.97 -17.34 5.19
CA THR A 262 22.77 -16.52 5.40
C THR A 262 22.56 -15.50 4.30
N ALA A 263 23.60 -14.75 3.94
CA ALA A 263 23.54 -13.76 2.89
C ALA A 263 23.28 -14.36 1.49
N GLY A 264 23.85 -15.54 1.21
CA GLY A 264 23.64 -16.26 -0.06
C GLY A 264 22.19 -16.71 -0.22
N VAL A 265 21.65 -17.40 0.77
CA VAL A 265 20.28 -17.90 0.77
C VAL A 265 19.29 -16.72 0.73
N GLY A 266 19.50 -15.70 1.56
CA GLY A 266 18.63 -14.53 1.59
C GLY A 266 18.59 -13.79 0.26
N ARG A 267 19.73 -13.56 -0.40
CA ARG A 267 19.77 -12.93 -1.74
C ARG A 267 19.03 -13.76 -2.78
N ALA A 268 19.20 -15.07 -2.78
CA ALA A 268 18.50 -15.95 -3.72
C ALA A 268 16.97 -15.87 -3.52
N PHE A 269 16.53 -15.91 -2.28
CA PHE A 269 15.12 -15.82 -1.94
C PHE A 269 14.52 -14.44 -2.29
N THR A 270 15.18 -13.36 -1.91
CA THR A 270 14.76 -11.99 -2.25
C THR A 270 14.67 -11.79 -3.77
N LYS A 271 15.63 -12.33 -4.52
CA LYS A 271 15.61 -12.28 -5.99
C LYS A 271 14.41 -13.04 -6.57
N GLU A 272 14.07 -14.19 -6.00
CA GLU A 272 12.94 -14.99 -6.46
C GLU A 272 11.61 -14.27 -6.23
N ILE A 273 11.39 -13.68 -5.06
CA ILE A 273 10.15 -12.93 -4.79
C ILE A 273 10.08 -11.65 -5.63
N ALA A 274 11.21 -10.97 -5.84
CA ALA A 274 11.25 -9.81 -6.75
C ALA A 274 10.88 -10.20 -8.19
N ARG A 275 11.40 -11.35 -8.68
CA ARG A 275 11.05 -11.91 -9.99
C ARG A 275 9.54 -12.15 -10.12
N GLN A 276 8.89 -12.72 -9.09
CA GLN A 276 7.44 -12.96 -9.09
C GLN A 276 6.67 -11.64 -9.20
N LEU A 277 7.05 -10.59 -8.47
CA LEU A 277 6.44 -9.28 -8.62
C LEU A 277 6.64 -8.69 -10.02
N GLU A 278 7.82 -8.88 -10.61
CA GLU A 278 8.11 -8.41 -11.97
C GLU A 278 7.30 -9.17 -13.03
N GLU A 279 6.98 -10.44 -12.80
CA GLU A 279 6.07 -11.24 -13.67
C GLU A 279 4.62 -10.78 -13.58
N ASP A 280 4.15 -10.36 -12.41
CA ASP A 280 2.82 -9.80 -12.21
C ASP A 280 2.67 -8.38 -12.80
N THR A 281 3.75 -7.61 -12.82
CA THR A 281 3.73 -6.20 -13.21
C THR A 281 3.08 -5.93 -14.57
N PRO A 282 3.42 -6.65 -15.67
CA PRO A 282 2.77 -6.44 -16.97
C PRO A 282 1.27 -6.71 -16.94
N ILE A 283 0.82 -7.64 -16.09
CA ILE A 283 -0.61 -7.95 -15.92
C ILE A 283 -1.29 -6.77 -15.24
N TRP A 284 -0.79 -6.33 -14.11
CA TRP A 284 -1.36 -5.18 -13.38
C TRP A 284 -1.37 -3.89 -14.22
N GLU A 285 -0.33 -3.63 -15.00
CA GLU A 285 -0.24 -2.42 -15.82
C GLU A 285 -1.21 -2.39 -16.99
N HIS A 286 -1.70 -3.54 -17.46
CA HIS A 286 -2.48 -3.65 -18.68
C HIS A 286 -3.89 -4.22 -18.48
N LYS A 287 -4.20 -4.89 -17.35
CA LYS A 287 -5.55 -5.39 -17.08
C LYS A 287 -6.55 -4.25 -16.84
N ALA A 288 -7.82 -4.49 -17.14
CA ALA A 288 -8.94 -3.64 -16.78
C ALA A 288 -9.62 -4.17 -15.52
N PHE A 289 -10.11 -3.28 -14.67
CA PHE A 289 -10.89 -3.66 -13.52
C PHE A 289 -12.35 -3.89 -13.91
N PHE A 290 -12.87 -5.07 -13.61
CA PHE A 290 -14.29 -5.41 -13.74
C PHE A 290 -14.91 -5.52 -12.35
N GLU A 291 -15.91 -4.69 -12.06
CA GLU A 291 -16.64 -4.75 -10.78
C GLU A 291 -17.28 -6.12 -10.52
N ARG A 292 -17.67 -6.79 -11.59
CA ARG A 292 -18.25 -8.14 -11.57
C ARG A 292 -17.46 -9.04 -12.50
N PRO A 293 -16.34 -9.59 -12.04
CA PRO A 293 -15.59 -10.55 -12.82
C PRO A 293 -16.39 -11.84 -13.00
N MET A 294 -16.16 -12.54 -14.09
CA MET A 294 -16.68 -13.89 -14.27
C MET A 294 -15.76 -14.86 -13.54
N LEU A 295 -16.24 -15.39 -12.43
CA LEU A 295 -15.50 -16.32 -11.58
C LEU A 295 -15.90 -17.76 -11.87
N CYS A 296 -15.00 -18.70 -11.61
CA CYS A 296 -15.23 -20.14 -11.66
C CYS A 296 -14.94 -20.79 -10.28
N ASP A 297 -15.25 -22.05 -10.14
CA ASP A 297 -15.04 -22.82 -8.89
C ASP A 297 -13.55 -23.04 -8.53
N GLY A 298 -12.64 -22.84 -9.50
CA GLY A 298 -11.19 -22.89 -9.29
C GLY A 298 -10.57 -21.60 -8.74
N ASP A 299 -11.31 -20.49 -8.79
CA ASP A 299 -10.83 -19.21 -8.27
C ASP A 299 -10.83 -19.21 -6.73
N GLY A 300 -10.06 -18.30 -6.14
CA GLY A 300 -10.08 -18.02 -4.70
C GLY A 300 -11.34 -17.24 -4.29
N PRO A 301 -11.46 -16.81 -3.02
CA PRO A 301 -12.62 -16.08 -2.49
C PRO A 301 -12.63 -14.60 -2.94
N VAL A 302 -12.52 -14.37 -4.25
CA VAL A 302 -12.45 -13.01 -4.84
C VAL A 302 -13.70 -12.20 -4.54
N ALA A 303 -14.87 -12.82 -4.51
CA ALA A 303 -16.13 -12.13 -4.20
C ALA A 303 -16.18 -11.63 -2.76
N GLU A 304 -15.73 -12.44 -1.81
CA GLU A 304 -15.59 -12.11 -0.39
C GLU A 304 -14.54 -11.02 -0.18
N PHE A 305 -13.39 -11.14 -0.84
CA PHE A 305 -12.34 -10.12 -0.85
C PHE A 305 -12.88 -8.76 -1.32
N ARG A 306 -13.63 -8.72 -2.40
CA ARG A 306 -14.20 -7.46 -2.91
C ARG A 306 -15.27 -6.86 -2.01
N LYS A 307 -15.96 -7.66 -1.19
CA LYS A 307 -16.81 -7.15 -0.12
C LYS A 307 -15.98 -6.54 1.00
N TRP A 308 -14.89 -7.20 1.40
CA TRP A 308 -13.93 -6.69 2.38
C TRP A 308 -13.29 -5.37 1.91
N CYS A 309 -12.93 -5.25 0.64
CA CYS A 309 -12.37 -4.02 0.06
C CYS A 309 -13.25 -2.79 0.25
N LYS A 310 -14.57 -2.95 0.27
CA LYS A 310 -15.50 -1.82 0.40
C LYS A 310 -15.29 -1.01 1.69
N HIS A 311 -14.85 -1.65 2.77
CA HIS A 311 -14.63 -0.98 4.06
C HIS A 311 -13.53 0.09 4.03
N PHE A 312 -12.66 0.10 3.00
CA PHE A 312 -11.57 1.08 2.84
C PHE A 312 -11.96 2.31 2.04
N TYR A 313 -13.19 2.37 1.57
CA TYR A 313 -13.71 3.48 0.78
C TYR A 313 -14.82 4.21 1.53
N PRO A 314 -15.07 5.49 1.21
CA PRO A 314 -16.08 6.29 1.91
C PRO A 314 -17.52 5.83 1.60
N ASP A 315 -18.42 6.04 2.55
CA ASP A 315 -19.82 5.58 2.46
C ASP A 315 -20.56 6.19 1.27
N TRP A 316 -20.24 7.43 0.88
CA TRP A 316 -20.87 8.08 -0.27
C TRP A 316 -20.56 7.34 -1.60
N TYR A 317 -19.38 6.73 -1.72
CA TYR A 317 -19.03 5.93 -2.88
C TYR A 317 -19.89 4.68 -3.00
N HIS A 318 -20.17 4.02 -1.89
CA HIS A 318 -21.05 2.84 -1.88
C HIS A 318 -22.48 3.20 -2.28
N LYS A 319 -22.97 4.33 -1.83
CA LYS A 319 -24.29 4.82 -2.18
C LYS A 319 -24.37 5.15 -3.68
N GLN A 320 -23.41 5.88 -4.21
CA GLN A 320 -23.37 6.21 -5.63
C GLN A 320 -23.27 4.94 -6.51
N ALA A 321 -22.43 3.99 -6.15
CA ALA A 321 -22.30 2.73 -6.87
C ALA A 321 -23.59 1.89 -6.81
N GLN A 322 -24.35 1.96 -5.72
CA GLN A 322 -25.64 1.29 -5.59
C GLN A 322 -26.71 1.98 -6.44
N ASP A 323 -26.77 3.31 -6.40
CA ASP A 323 -27.72 4.10 -7.20
C ASP A 323 -27.49 3.90 -8.70
N GLU A 324 -26.24 3.91 -9.16
CA GLU A 324 -25.89 3.58 -10.55
C GLU A 324 -26.26 2.14 -10.93
N TYR A 325 -26.09 1.21 -9.98
CA TYR A 325 -26.47 -0.20 -10.19
C TYR A 325 -27.97 -0.37 -10.32
N ASP A 326 -28.76 0.28 -9.48
CA ASP A 326 -30.22 0.21 -9.50
C ASP A 326 -30.78 0.92 -10.75
N GLY A 327 -30.15 2.03 -11.20
CA GLY A 327 -30.45 2.67 -12.49
C GLY A 327 -30.12 1.78 -13.70
N VAL A 328 -29.03 1.01 -13.65
CA VAL A 328 -28.68 0.06 -14.71
C VAL A 328 -29.63 -1.16 -14.74
N LYS A 329 -30.17 -1.57 -13.58
CA LYS A 329 -31.19 -2.62 -13.54
C LYS A 329 -32.50 -2.24 -14.27
N GLU A 330 -32.89 -0.98 -14.26
CA GLU A 330 -34.05 -0.50 -15.01
C GLU A 330 -33.81 -0.51 -16.54
N VAL A 331 -32.57 -0.32 -16.97
CA VAL A 331 -32.18 -0.26 -18.38
C VAL A 331 -31.82 -1.64 -18.97
N SER A 332 -31.40 -2.60 -18.14
CA SER A 332 -30.91 -3.92 -18.59
C SER A 332 -31.86 -5.06 -18.28
N LYS A 333 -33.12 -4.99 -18.67
CA LYS A 333 -33.83 -6.24 -18.95
C LYS A 333 -33.06 -6.95 -20.05
N PRO A 334 -32.57 -8.20 -19.83
CA PRO A 334 -31.87 -8.91 -20.88
C PRO A 334 -32.80 -9.04 -22.08
N LEU A 335 -32.34 -8.50 -23.22
CA LEU A 335 -33.07 -8.61 -24.48
C LEU A 335 -33.38 -10.08 -24.71
N THR A 336 -34.63 -10.39 -24.92
CA THR A 336 -35.07 -11.73 -25.35
C THR A 336 -34.34 -12.12 -26.63
N LEU A 337 -34.25 -13.41 -26.90
CA LEU A 337 -33.60 -13.92 -28.14
C LEU A 337 -34.23 -13.31 -29.38
N ALA A 338 -35.55 -13.04 -29.35
CA ALA A 338 -36.28 -12.38 -30.43
C ALA A 338 -35.87 -10.91 -30.62
N GLU A 339 -35.62 -10.17 -29.55
CA GLU A 339 -35.17 -8.77 -29.60
C GLU A 339 -33.71 -8.66 -30.08
N ARG A 340 -32.84 -9.61 -29.68
CA ARG A 340 -31.46 -9.70 -30.21
C ARG A 340 -31.46 -9.98 -31.72
N ARG A 341 -32.30 -10.90 -32.20
CA ARG A 341 -32.44 -11.21 -33.65
C ARG A 341 -32.97 -10.03 -34.45
N ARG A 342 -33.90 -9.24 -33.91
CA ARG A 342 -34.40 -8.03 -34.57
C ARG A 342 -33.35 -6.94 -34.69
N ARG A 343 -32.50 -6.75 -33.67
CA ARG A 343 -31.38 -5.77 -33.71
C ARG A 343 -30.29 -6.18 -34.70
N LEU A 344 -29.99 -7.47 -34.80
CA LEU A 344 -29.02 -7.99 -35.76
C LEU A 344 -29.54 -7.98 -37.22
N ALA A 345 -30.85 -8.00 -37.42
CA ALA A 345 -31.47 -7.88 -38.75
C ALA A 345 -31.69 -6.44 -39.20
N ALA A 346 -31.50 -5.46 -38.31
CA ALA A 346 -31.66 -4.02 -38.58
C ALA A 346 -30.30 -3.27 -38.64
N ALA A 347 -29.16 -3.97 -38.43
CA ALA A 347 -27.79 -3.48 -38.59
C ALA A 347 -27.18 -4.05 -39.88
#